data_54186e0915519d4b208a8a9010fb23d5
#
_entry.id   54186e0915519d4b208a8a9010fb23d5
#
_cell.length_a   1.000
_cell.length_b   1.000
_cell.length_c   1.000
_cell.angle_alpha   90.00
_cell.angle_beta   90.00
_cell.angle_gamma   90.00
#
_symmetry.space_group_name_H-M   'P 1'
#
loop_
_entity.id
_entity.type
_entity.pdbx_description
1 polymer ?
#
loop_
_entity_poly.entity_id
_entity_poly.type
_entity_poly.pdbx_seq_one_letter_code
_entity_poly.pdbx_strand_id
1 'polypeptide(L)'
;MYYSDSFIDIHTDISIVYDDFEARCICNVAKDFETYIKIETENLDVYIDSSNNPTVIKITNIENMLTNTIDVKAKYTGYDYEFMDAYKAIQDGLTESRMWSTYKTLELMRILDQIRIKSFK
;
A
#
# COMPACT_ATOMS: atom_id res chain seq x y z
N MET A 1 5.57 5.46 17.24
CA MET A 1 4.62 4.36 17.45
C MET A 1 4.05 4.46 18.86
N TYR A 2 2.76 4.27 19.06
CA TYR A 2 2.11 4.26 20.37
C TYR A 2 1.48 2.89 20.61
N TYR A 3 1.59 2.39 21.84
CA TYR A 3 1.09 1.08 22.22
C TYR A 3 -0.06 1.19 23.22
N SER A 4 -0.96 0.22 23.21
CA SER A 4 -1.92 0.00 24.28
C SER A 4 -1.23 -0.61 25.49
N ASP A 5 -1.95 -0.69 26.63
CA ASP A 5 -1.48 -1.40 27.83
C ASP A 5 -1.18 -2.89 27.57
N SER A 6 -1.72 -3.44 26.47
CA SER A 6 -1.47 -4.82 26.02
C SER A 6 -0.29 -4.95 25.05
N PHE A 7 0.53 -3.91 24.88
CA PHE A 7 1.65 -3.87 23.93
C PHE A 7 1.26 -4.07 22.45
N ILE A 8 0.02 -3.72 22.10
CA ILE A 8 -0.45 -3.68 20.72
C ILE A 8 -0.23 -2.28 20.19
N ASP A 9 0.36 -2.15 19.02
CA ASP A 9 0.55 -0.87 18.36
C ASP A 9 -0.80 -0.31 17.89
N ILE A 10 -1.20 0.80 18.48
CA ILE A 10 -2.46 1.48 18.18
C ILE A 10 -2.29 2.61 17.16
N HIS A 11 -1.08 3.13 17.03
CA HIS A 11 -0.72 4.13 16.03
C HIS A 11 0.73 3.94 15.61
N THR A 12 0.94 3.89 14.32
CA THR A 12 2.26 3.74 13.72
C THR A 12 2.41 4.77 12.60
N ASP A 13 3.50 5.53 12.63
CA ASP A 13 3.91 6.49 11.61
C ASP A 13 5.35 6.15 11.21
N ILE A 14 5.55 5.77 9.96
CA ILE A 14 6.81 5.25 9.43
C ILE A 14 7.20 6.07 8.23
N SER A 15 8.42 6.58 8.21
CA SER A 15 9.07 7.12 7.02
C SER A 15 10.19 6.17 6.59
N ILE A 16 10.18 5.79 5.33
CA ILE A 16 11.21 4.99 4.68
C ILE A 16 11.86 5.87 3.63
N VAL A 17 13.13 6.18 3.83
CA VAL A 17 13.89 7.05 2.93
C VAL A 17 14.69 6.19 1.97
N TYR A 18 14.47 6.41 0.68
CA TYR A 18 15.22 5.86 -0.45
C TYR A 18 16.12 6.96 -1.04
N ASP A 19 16.96 6.59 -1.97
CA ASP A 19 17.91 7.55 -2.57
C ASP A 19 17.21 8.67 -3.35
N ASP A 20 16.06 8.36 -3.97
CA ASP A 20 15.33 9.23 -4.89
C ASP A 20 13.89 9.54 -4.47
N PHE A 21 13.41 8.94 -3.39
CA PHE A 21 12.07 9.22 -2.85
C PHE A 21 11.95 8.87 -1.37
N GLU A 22 10.90 9.38 -0.74
CA GLU A 22 10.48 9.00 0.61
C GLU A 22 9.08 8.38 0.56
N ALA A 23 8.89 7.27 1.28
CA ALA A 23 7.59 6.67 1.50
C ALA A 23 7.17 6.86 2.97
N ARG A 24 5.97 7.42 3.20
CA ARG A 24 5.39 7.54 4.54
C ARG A 24 4.14 6.68 4.66
N CYS A 25 4.08 5.88 5.71
CA CYS A 25 2.94 5.02 6.01
C CYS A 25 2.42 5.34 7.41
N ILE A 26 1.13 5.65 7.51
CA ILE A 26 0.45 5.93 8.77
C ILE A 26 -0.68 4.93 8.96
N CYS A 27 -0.65 4.21 10.07
CA CYS A 27 -1.69 3.28 10.49
C CYS A 27 -2.21 3.67 11.87
N ASN A 28 -3.53 3.58 12.08
CA ASN A 28 -4.14 3.85 13.38
C ASN A 28 -5.37 2.97 13.54
N VAL A 29 -5.45 2.24 14.66
CA VAL A 29 -6.60 1.36 14.97
C VAL A 29 -7.52 1.97 16.04
N ALA A 30 -7.11 3.06 16.67
CA ALA A 30 -7.89 3.75 17.72
C ALA A 30 -8.81 4.85 17.18
N LYS A 31 -8.61 5.28 15.94
CA LYS A 31 -9.40 6.35 15.30
C LYS A 31 -9.70 5.98 13.86
N ASP A 32 -10.92 6.21 13.46
CA ASP A 32 -11.28 6.17 12.05
C ASP A 32 -10.65 7.37 11.33
N PHE A 33 -10.01 7.10 10.20
CA PHE A 33 -9.53 8.12 9.29
C PHE A 33 -9.66 7.61 7.85
N GLU A 34 -9.71 8.54 6.94
CA GLU A 34 -9.78 8.24 5.52
C GLU A 34 -8.50 7.51 5.08
N THR A 35 -8.67 6.36 4.44
CA THR A 35 -7.54 5.61 3.86
C THR A 35 -7.33 6.06 2.43
N TYR A 36 -6.11 6.41 2.09
CA TYR A 36 -5.74 6.82 0.73
C TYR A 36 -4.27 6.53 0.45
N ILE A 37 -3.91 6.59 -0.81
CA ILE A 37 -2.52 6.64 -1.27
C ILE A 37 -2.33 7.95 -2.03
N LYS A 38 -1.30 8.71 -1.68
CA LYS A 38 -0.89 9.91 -2.41
C LYS A 38 0.55 9.73 -2.90
N ILE A 39 0.78 10.03 -4.18
CA ILE A 39 2.10 10.03 -4.80
C ILE A 39 2.32 11.43 -5.35
N GLU A 40 3.36 12.10 -4.87
CA GLU A 40 3.74 13.45 -5.29
C GLU A 40 5.05 13.38 -6.07
N THR A 41 5.05 13.98 -7.24
CA THR A 41 6.23 14.10 -8.09
C THR A 41 6.42 15.57 -8.50
N GLU A 42 7.49 15.88 -9.23
CA GLU A 42 7.71 17.24 -9.74
C GLU A 42 6.60 17.73 -10.68
N ASN A 43 5.96 16.83 -11.42
CA ASN A 43 5.03 17.19 -12.49
C ASN A 43 3.60 16.70 -12.26
N LEU A 44 3.42 15.69 -11.44
CA LEU A 44 2.15 15.00 -11.26
C LEU A 44 1.89 14.71 -9.78
N ASP A 45 0.64 14.93 -9.36
CA ASP A 45 0.08 14.39 -8.13
C ASP A 45 -0.89 13.25 -8.48
N VAL A 46 -0.73 12.11 -7.83
CA VAL A 46 -1.65 10.98 -7.94
C VAL A 46 -2.33 10.74 -6.59
N TYR A 47 -3.64 10.71 -6.60
CA TYR A 47 -4.45 10.37 -5.43
C TYR A 47 -5.30 9.15 -5.72
N ILE A 48 -5.26 8.17 -4.82
CA ILE A 48 -6.04 6.94 -4.86
C ILE A 48 -6.91 6.93 -3.60
N ASP A 49 -8.21 6.85 -3.75
CA ASP A 49 -9.22 7.07 -2.71
C ASP A 49 -9.27 6.03 -1.60
N SER A 50 -8.66 4.88 -1.80
CA SER A 50 -8.58 3.83 -0.78
C SER A 50 -7.33 2.99 -0.99
N SER A 51 -6.62 2.69 0.10
CA SER A 51 -5.46 1.82 0.04
C SER A 51 -5.81 0.33 -0.17
N ASN A 52 -7.02 -0.08 0.24
CA ASN A 52 -7.41 -1.49 0.25
C ASN A 52 -8.36 -1.85 -0.89
N ASN A 53 -9.26 -0.94 -1.26
CA ASN A 53 -10.26 -1.18 -2.31
C ASN A 53 -10.51 0.12 -3.08
N PRO A 54 -9.57 0.52 -3.93
CA PRO A 54 -9.67 1.76 -4.67
C PRO A 54 -10.86 1.75 -5.63
N THR A 55 -11.55 2.89 -5.73
CA THR A 55 -12.63 3.10 -6.68
C THR A 55 -12.32 4.22 -7.65
N VAL A 56 -11.46 5.15 -7.26
CA VAL A 56 -11.10 6.31 -8.07
C VAL A 56 -9.60 6.60 -7.98
N ILE A 57 -8.99 6.84 -9.12
CA ILE A 57 -7.64 7.39 -9.23
C ILE A 57 -7.75 8.79 -9.86
N LYS A 58 -7.18 9.80 -9.19
CA LYS A 58 -7.07 11.17 -9.71
C LYS A 58 -5.61 11.46 -10.04
N ILE A 59 -5.34 11.89 -11.25
CA ILE A 59 -4.01 12.30 -11.71
C ILE A 59 -4.08 13.77 -12.07
N THR A 60 -3.39 14.60 -11.30
CA THR A 60 -3.37 16.05 -11.49
C THR A 60 -2.00 16.47 -12.03
N ASN A 61 -2.00 17.15 -13.16
CA ASN A 61 -0.79 17.81 -13.66
C ASN A 61 -0.60 19.11 -12.89
N ILE A 62 0.59 19.27 -12.28
CA ILE A 62 0.90 20.39 -11.37
C ILE A 62 1.01 21.71 -12.14
N GLU A 63 1.53 21.69 -13.37
CA GLU A 63 1.79 22.88 -14.17
C GLU A 63 0.50 23.58 -14.60
N ASN A 64 -0.49 22.82 -15.07
CA ASN A 64 -1.73 23.37 -15.62
C ASN A 64 -2.97 23.06 -14.76
N MET A 65 -2.80 22.38 -13.63
CA MET A 65 -3.86 22.00 -12.68
C MET A 65 -4.98 21.16 -13.30
N LEU A 66 -4.73 20.51 -14.43
CA LEU A 66 -5.69 19.60 -15.04
C LEU A 66 -5.69 18.26 -14.33
N THR A 67 -6.89 17.83 -13.92
CA THR A 67 -7.08 16.55 -13.24
C THR A 67 -7.80 15.58 -14.16
N ASN A 68 -7.19 14.44 -14.41
CA ASN A 68 -7.83 13.27 -15.02
C ASN A 68 -8.32 12.33 -13.92
N THR A 69 -9.58 11.91 -14.01
CA THR A 69 -10.19 10.99 -13.06
C THR A 69 -10.46 9.66 -13.75
N ILE A 70 -9.98 8.58 -13.15
CA ILE A 70 -10.14 7.21 -13.65
C ILE A 70 -10.99 6.45 -12.63
N ASP A 71 -12.14 5.94 -13.09
CA ASP A 71 -12.94 5.01 -12.32
C ASP A 71 -12.34 3.61 -12.44
N VAL A 72 -11.92 3.05 -11.28
CA VAL A 72 -11.26 1.73 -11.20
C VAL A 72 -12.08 0.76 -10.38
N LYS A 73 -13.37 1.08 -10.15
CA LYS A 73 -14.25 0.23 -9.35
C LYS A 73 -14.16 -1.22 -9.77
N ALA A 74 -13.66 -2.04 -8.84
CA ALA A 74 -13.51 -3.46 -9.07
C ALA A 74 -14.87 -4.13 -9.36
N LYS A 75 -14.91 -5.02 -10.33
CA LYS A 75 -16.10 -5.84 -10.63
C LYS A 75 -16.38 -6.83 -9.49
N TYR A 76 -15.33 -7.24 -8.79
CA TYR A 76 -15.34 -8.24 -7.74
C TYR A 76 -14.64 -7.68 -6.49
N THR A 77 -14.64 -8.44 -5.41
CA THR A 77 -13.87 -8.12 -4.22
C THR A 77 -12.36 -8.29 -4.48
N GLY A 78 -11.50 -7.65 -3.67
CA GLY A 78 -10.05 -7.84 -3.79
C GLY A 78 -9.64 -9.30 -3.72
N TYR A 79 -10.29 -10.09 -2.87
CA TYR A 79 -10.02 -11.52 -2.70
C TYR A 79 -10.28 -12.34 -3.97
N ASP A 80 -11.28 -11.99 -4.78
CA ASP A 80 -11.54 -12.70 -6.05
C ASP A 80 -10.35 -12.61 -6.99
N TYR A 81 -9.66 -11.45 -7.03
CA TYR A 81 -8.45 -11.27 -7.85
C TYR A 81 -7.29 -12.10 -7.33
N GLU A 82 -7.11 -12.20 -6.01
CA GLU A 82 -6.08 -13.05 -5.39
C GLU A 82 -6.29 -14.52 -5.74
N PHE A 83 -7.53 -15.02 -5.59
CA PHE A 83 -7.88 -16.39 -5.96
C PHE A 83 -7.69 -16.66 -7.45
N MET A 84 -8.07 -15.74 -8.32
CA MET A 84 -7.88 -15.87 -9.77
C MET A 84 -6.42 -15.90 -10.15
N ASP A 85 -5.57 -15.10 -9.51
CA ASP A 85 -4.12 -15.10 -9.77
C ASP A 85 -3.49 -16.42 -9.31
N ALA A 86 -3.81 -16.88 -8.11
CA ALA A 86 -3.37 -18.18 -7.61
C ALA A 86 -3.81 -19.34 -8.51
N TYR A 87 -5.07 -19.34 -8.96
CA TYR A 87 -5.59 -20.34 -9.88
C TYR A 87 -4.84 -20.37 -11.21
N LYS A 88 -4.57 -19.20 -11.80
CA LYS A 88 -3.78 -19.09 -13.03
C LYS A 88 -2.36 -19.59 -12.84
N ALA A 89 -1.71 -19.24 -11.74
CA ALA A 89 -0.38 -19.71 -11.43
C ALA A 89 -0.33 -21.26 -11.38
N ILE A 90 -1.30 -21.90 -10.74
CA ILE A 90 -1.42 -23.36 -10.68
C ILE A 90 -1.62 -23.95 -12.07
N GLN A 91 -2.53 -23.39 -12.88
CA GLN A 91 -2.77 -23.86 -14.25
C GLN A 91 -1.52 -23.77 -15.14
N ASP A 92 -0.72 -22.72 -14.94
CA ASP A 92 0.53 -22.49 -15.66
C ASP A 92 1.71 -23.33 -15.11
N GLY A 93 1.47 -24.18 -14.10
CA GLY A 93 2.50 -25.02 -13.45
C GLY A 93 3.51 -24.21 -12.63
N LEU A 94 3.15 -23.01 -12.20
CA LEU A 94 4.00 -22.15 -11.40
C LEU A 94 3.82 -22.46 -9.90
N THR A 95 4.89 -22.25 -9.13
CA THR A 95 4.91 -22.43 -7.67
C THR A 95 4.66 -21.13 -6.90
N GLU A 96 4.58 -20.02 -7.61
CA GLU A 96 4.31 -18.69 -7.04
C GLU A 96 3.55 -17.80 -8.04
N SER A 97 2.93 -16.73 -7.52
CA SER A 97 2.27 -15.72 -8.34
C SER A 97 3.25 -14.94 -9.20
N ARG A 98 2.86 -14.60 -10.43
CA ARG A 98 3.64 -13.69 -11.30
C ARG A 98 3.57 -12.24 -10.81
N MET A 99 2.48 -11.86 -10.15
CA MET A 99 2.28 -10.51 -9.64
C MET A 99 3.05 -10.28 -8.34
N TRP A 100 3.09 -11.31 -7.48
CA TRP A 100 3.71 -11.24 -6.16
C TRP A 100 4.54 -12.49 -5.87
N SER A 101 5.85 -12.39 -6.02
CA SER A 101 6.78 -13.51 -5.79
C SER A 101 7.09 -13.70 -4.31
N THR A 102 7.56 -14.90 -3.97
CA THR A 102 8.09 -15.21 -2.64
C THR A 102 9.22 -14.25 -2.23
N TYR A 103 10.05 -13.84 -3.18
CA TYR A 103 11.09 -12.84 -2.93
C TYR A 103 10.51 -11.50 -2.42
N LYS A 104 9.47 -10.98 -3.07
CA LYS A 104 8.79 -9.74 -2.63
C LYS A 104 8.20 -9.88 -1.23
N THR A 105 7.66 -11.06 -0.90
CA THR A 105 7.17 -11.36 0.45
C THR A 105 8.30 -11.28 1.48
N LEU A 106 9.45 -11.89 1.18
CA LEU A 106 10.61 -11.85 2.08
C LEU A 106 11.15 -10.43 2.28
N GLU A 107 11.22 -9.62 1.22
CA GLU A 107 11.63 -8.22 1.32
C GLU A 107 10.65 -7.42 2.18
N LEU A 108 9.35 -7.60 2.00
CA LEU A 108 8.34 -6.95 2.85
C LEU A 108 8.51 -7.35 4.32
N MET A 109 8.68 -8.66 4.59
CA MET A 109 8.89 -9.13 5.96
C MET A 109 10.16 -8.55 6.61
N ARG A 110 11.25 -8.39 5.85
CA ARG A 110 12.47 -7.73 6.34
C ARG A 110 12.23 -6.27 6.72
N ILE A 111 11.44 -5.53 5.94
CA ILE A 111 11.06 -4.15 6.26
C ILE A 111 10.25 -4.12 7.56
N LEU A 112 9.25 -4.99 7.70
CA LEU A 112 8.42 -5.07 8.89
C LEU A 112 9.24 -5.43 10.14
N ASP A 113 10.20 -6.34 10.03
CA ASP A 113 11.10 -6.68 11.12
C ASP A 113 11.98 -5.51 11.54
N GLN A 114 12.51 -4.75 10.58
CA GLN A 114 13.30 -3.54 10.88
C GLN A 114 12.47 -2.47 11.60
N ILE A 115 11.22 -2.26 11.19
CA ILE A 115 10.28 -1.36 11.83
C ILE A 115 10.05 -1.81 13.28
N ARG A 116 9.76 -3.08 13.48
CA ARG A 116 9.53 -3.68 14.79
C ARG A 116 10.74 -3.51 15.72
N ILE A 117 11.94 -3.83 15.25
CA ILE A 117 13.18 -3.71 16.04
C ILE A 117 13.44 -2.26 16.46
N LYS A 118 13.19 -1.29 15.58
CA LYS A 118 13.38 0.13 15.88
C LYS A 118 12.33 0.68 16.85
N SER A 119 11.15 0.08 16.90
CA SER A 119 10.04 0.53 17.74
C SER A 119 10.17 0.13 19.20
N PHE A 120 10.97 -0.88 19.51
CA PHE A 120 11.21 -1.37 20.88
C PHE A 120 12.48 -0.80 21.53
N LYS A 121 13.10 0.21 20.94
CA LYS A 121 14.21 0.97 21.52
C LYS A 121 13.72 2.31 22.08
#